data_e1656de3c835e38ea39367632c22bdea
#
_entry.id   e1656de3c835e38ea39367632c22bdea
#
_cell.length_a   1.000
_cell.length_b   1.000
_cell.length_c   1.000
_cell.angle_alpha   90.00
_cell.angle_beta   90.00
_cell.angle_gamma   90.00
#
_symmetry.space_group_name_H-M   'P 1'
#
loop_
_entity.id
_entity.type
_entity.pdbx_description
1 polymer ?
#
loop_
_entity_poly.entity_id
_entity_poly.type
_entity_poly.pdbx_seq_one_letter_code
_entity_poly.pdbx_strand_id
1 'polypeptide(L)'
;MRALLVGVTTKDDRYNIKYSLEELKGLCDAIDIEAIDFFYQSLDKPNSKTYVGSGKLSEISISVIANSIDIVVFNDELTPTQLRNIEEYLEVSVIDRSYLILKIFELRAQNKEAKLEIKLAK
;
A
#
# COMPACT_ATOMS: atom_id res chain seq x y z
N MET A 1 1.65 -11.84 -6.67
CA MET A 1 2.47 -10.81 -6.02
C MET A 1 2.10 -10.69 -4.54
N ARG A 2 3.07 -10.66 -3.67
CA ARG A 2 2.85 -10.64 -2.22
C ARG A 2 2.90 -9.18 -1.72
N ALA A 3 1.90 -8.78 -0.98
CA ALA A 3 1.73 -7.38 -0.58
C ALA A 3 1.48 -7.21 0.91
N LEU A 4 1.93 -6.06 1.43
CA LEU A 4 1.47 -5.54 2.70
C LEU A 4 0.53 -4.37 2.42
N LEU A 5 -0.55 -4.27 3.18
CA LEU A 5 -1.50 -3.17 3.08
C LEU A 5 -1.33 -2.26 4.30
N VAL A 6 -1.26 -0.96 4.07
CA VAL A 6 -0.96 0.02 5.11
C VAL A 6 -2.01 1.13 5.12
N GLY A 7 -2.49 1.48 6.30
CA GLY A 7 -3.42 2.59 6.47
C GLY A 7 -3.06 3.47 7.65
N VAL A 8 -3.46 4.73 7.57
CA VAL A 8 -3.37 5.68 8.69
C VAL A 8 -4.77 6.16 9.00
N THR A 9 -5.09 6.21 10.27
CA THR A 9 -6.40 6.66 10.75
C THR A 9 -6.21 7.76 11.79
N THR A 10 -7.24 8.57 11.98
CA THR A 10 -7.31 9.44 13.14
C THR A 10 -7.69 8.60 14.37
N LYS A 11 -7.39 9.10 15.57
CA LYS A 11 -7.38 8.28 16.77
C LYS A 11 -8.69 7.57 17.15
N ASP A 12 -9.83 8.01 16.63
CA ASP A 12 -11.12 7.43 16.99
C ASP A 12 -11.74 6.57 15.89
N ASP A 13 -10.99 6.27 14.83
CA ASP A 13 -11.55 5.69 13.61
C ASP A 13 -11.02 4.27 13.30
N ARG A 14 -10.64 3.51 14.33
CA ARG A 14 -10.06 2.17 14.17
C ARG A 14 -10.98 1.20 13.44
N TYR A 15 -12.28 1.30 13.68
CA TYR A 15 -13.26 0.42 13.05
C TYR A 15 -13.29 0.65 11.53
N ASN A 16 -13.29 1.92 11.13
CA ASN A 16 -13.36 2.28 9.72
C ASN A 16 -12.07 1.92 8.97
N ILE A 17 -10.90 2.00 9.63
CA ILE A 17 -9.65 1.63 8.96
C ILE A 17 -9.59 0.13 8.65
N LYS A 18 -10.05 -0.71 9.54
CA LYS A 18 -10.11 -2.16 9.30
C LYS A 18 -11.01 -2.47 8.12
N TYR A 19 -12.18 -1.87 8.07
CA TYR A 19 -13.12 -2.02 6.96
C TYR A 19 -12.51 -1.55 5.65
N SER A 20 -11.87 -0.38 5.67
CA SER A 20 -11.23 0.20 4.50
C SER A 20 -10.08 -0.67 3.98
N LEU A 21 -9.30 -1.27 4.86
CA LEU A 21 -8.23 -2.19 4.46
C LEU A 21 -8.78 -3.50 3.89
N GLU A 22 -9.92 -3.97 4.37
CA GLU A 22 -10.60 -5.13 3.77
C GLU A 22 -11.10 -4.81 2.35
N GLU A 23 -11.61 -3.61 2.11
CA GLU A 23 -11.95 -3.16 0.77
C GLU A 23 -10.71 -3.10 -0.12
N LEU A 24 -9.62 -2.57 0.39
CA LEU A 24 -8.35 -2.50 -0.34
C LEU A 24 -7.85 -3.90 -0.71
N LYS A 25 -8.00 -4.85 0.19
CA LYS A 25 -7.68 -6.26 -0.09
C LYS A 25 -8.48 -6.79 -1.28
N GLY A 26 -9.78 -6.48 -1.33
CA GLY A 26 -10.63 -6.85 -2.45
C GLY A 26 -10.16 -6.26 -3.78
N LEU A 27 -9.70 -5.01 -3.76
CA LEU A 27 -9.13 -4.37 -4.94
C LEU A 27 -7.83 -5.07 -5.38
N CYS A 28 -6.99 -5.45 -4.42
CA CYS A 28 -5.76 -6.20 -4.71
C CYS A 28 -6.07 -7.56 -5.32
N ASP A 29 -7.06 -8.27 -4.79
CA ASP A 29 -7.48 -9.57 -5.32
C ASP A 29 -7.92 -9.46 -6.78
N ALA A 30 -8.53 -8.34 -7.17
CA ALA A 30 -9.01 -8.11 -8.53
C ALA A 30 -7.88 -8.08 -9.58
N ILE A 31 -6.65 -7.83 -9.17
CA ILE A 31 -5.49 -7.81 -10.07
C ILE A 31 -4.36 -8.73 -9.61
N ASP A 32 -4.75 -9.81 -8.93
CA ASP A 32 -3.85 -10.90 -8.56
C ASP A 32 -2.71 -10.47 -7.62
N ILE A 33 -3.03 -9.58 -6.69
CA ILE A 33 -2.12 -9.20 -5.60
C ILE A 33 -2.62 -9.86 -4.32
N GLU A 34 -1.77 -10.66 -3.67
CA GLU A 34 -2.10 -11.35 -2.43
C GLU A 34 -1.71 -10.50 -1.22
N ALA A 35 -2.68 -10.08 -0.43
CA ALA A 35 -2.43 -9.36 0.81
C ALA A 35 -1.97 -10.35 1.89
N ILE A 36 -0.73 -10.21 2.33
CA ILE A 36 -0.12 -11.10 3.33
C ILE A 36 -0.40 -10.60 4.74
N ASP A 37 -0.36 -9.28 4.96
CA ASP A 37 -0.58 -8.70 6.26
C ASP A 37 -1.06 -7.26 6.13
N PHE A 38 -1.63 -6.73 7.20
CA PHE A 38 -2.15 -5.37 7.29
C PHE A 38 -1.43 -4.62 8.39
N PHE A 39 -1.09 -3.37 8.12
CA PHE A 39 -0.53 -2.46 9.12
C PHE A 39 -1.39 -1.21 9.18
N TYR A 40 -1.64 -0.70 10.38
CA TYR A 40 -2.29 0.59 10.50
C TYR A 40 -1.70 1.35 11.67
N GLN A 41 -1.81 2.66 11.60
CA GLN A 41 -1.33 3.55 12.63
C GLN A 41 -2.34 4.68 12.84
N SER A 42 -2.58 5.02 14.10
CA SER A 42 -3.40 6.17 14.45
C SER A 42 -2.49 7.38 14.62
N LEU A 43 -2.71 8.42 13.83
CA LEU A 43 -1.95 9.66 13.87
C LEU A 43 -2.91 10.84 13.77
N ASP A 44 -2.58 11.96 14.44
CA ASP A 44 -3.36 13.19 14.27
C ASP A 44 -3.25 13.71 12.84
N LYS A 45 -2.05 13.59 12.27
CA LYS A 45 -1.77 13.94 10.87
C LYS A 45 -0.82 12.90 10.28
N PRO A 46 -1.00 12.52 9.01
CA PRO A 46 0.01 11.71 8.34
C PRO A 46 1.36 12.42 8.32
N ASN A 47 2.42 11.65 8.40
CA ASN A 47 3.77 12.19 8.32
C ASN A 47 4.02 12.75 6.92
N SER A 48 4.51 13.98 6.84
CA SER A 48 4.72 14.66 5.55
C SER A 48 5.79 14.03 4.67
N LYS A 49 6.71 13.27 5.27
CA LYS A 49 7.82 12.64 4.55
C LYS A 49 7.56 11.18 4.19
N THR A 50 6.91 10.43 5.07
CA THR A 50 6.76 8.98 4.93
C THR A 50 5.35 8.47 5.21
N TYR A 51 4.39 9.36 5.36
CA TYR A 51 2.98 9.07 5.64
C TYR A 51 2.74 8.42 7.00
N VAL A 52 3.51 7.38 7.37
CA VAL A 52 3.49 6.73 8.69
C VAL A 52 4.68 7.21 9.52
N GLY A 53 4.62 7.02 10.82
CA GLY A 53 5.74 7.34 11.71
C GLY A 53 6.94 6.41 11.49
N SER A 54 8.11 6.85 11.95
CA SER A 54 9.37 6.10 11.75
C SER A 54 9.34 4.72 12.38
N GLY A 55 8.70 4.56 13.54
CA GLY A 55 8.57 3.26 14.21
C GLY A 55 7.72 2.29 13.39
N LYS A 56 6.60 2.75 12.87
CA LYS A 56 5.73 1.93 12.02
C LYS A 56 6.44 1.56 10.71
N LEU A 57 7.16 2.51 10.13
CA LEU A 57 7.92 2.26 8.90
C LEU A 57 8.98 1.18 9.12
N SER A 58 9.64 1.19 10.28
CA SER A 58 10.60 0.14 10.65
C SER A 58 9.94 -1.22 10.79
N GLU A 59 8.76 -1.28 11.41
CA GLU A 59 7.98 -2.54 11.51
C GLU A 59 7.60 -3.08 10.13
N ILE A 60 7.17 -2.20 9.24
CA ILE A 60 6.82 -2.56 7.86
C ILE A 60 8.05 -3.12 7.14
N SER A 61 9.20 -2.47 7.29
CA SER A 61 10.46 -2.92 6.70
C SER A 61 10.84 -4.33 7.13
N ILE A 62 10.70 -4.63 8.41
CA ILE A 62 10.97 -5.96 8.95
C ILE A 62 10.05 -7.00 8.30
N SER A 63 8.76 -6.69 8.19
CA SER A 63 7.78 -7.57 7.58
C SER A 63 8.04 -7.79 6.08
N VAL A 64 8.50 -6.75 5.38
CA VAL A 64 8.85 -6.84 3.96
C VAL A 64 9.91 -7.93 3.74
N ILE A 65 10.94 -7.93 4.58
CA ILE A 65 12.01 -8.91 4.50
C ILE A 65 11.53 -10.30 4.96
N ALA A 66 10.87 -10.35 6.12
CA ALA A 66 10.46 -11.62 6.73
C ALA A 66 9.45 -12.39 5.88
N ASN A 67 8.60 -11.70 5.13
CA ASN A 67 7.52 -12.30 4.36
C ASN A 67 7.76 -12.28 2.85
N SER A 68 8.93 -11.92 2.40
CA SER A 68 9.26 -11.84 0.97
C SER A 68 8.22 -11.01 0.20
N ILE A 69 8.00 -9.79 0.67
CA ILE A 69 7.00 -8.88 0.10
C ILE A 69 7.52 -8.25 -1.17
N ASP A 70 6.68 -8.20 -2.20
CA ASP A 70 7.00 -7.60 -3.49
C ASP A 70 6.56 -6.14 -3.58
N ILE A 71 5.48 -5.79 -2.88
CA ILE A 71 4.86 -4.48 -3.00
C ILE A 71 4.17 -4.09 -1.68
N VAL A 72 4.19 -2.80 -1.38
CA VAL A 72 3.43 -2.25 -0.26
C VAL A 72 2.36 -1.31 -0.83
N VAL A 73 1.12 -1.50 -0.41
CA VAL A 73 -0.04 -0.75 -0.92
C VAL A 73 -0.60 0.11 0.21
N PHE A 74 -0.59 1.41 0.02
CA PHE A 74 -1.14 2.36 0.99
C PHE A 74 -2.60 2.64 0.67
N ASN A 75 -3.42 2.67 1.71
CA ASN A 75 -4.86 2.87 1.58
C ASN A 75 -5.26 4.28 1.17
N ASP A 76 -4.39 5.25 1.38
CA ASP A 76 -4.62 6.66 1.06
C ASP A 76 -3.65 7.13 -0.02
N GLU A 77 -3.99 8.25 -0.65
CA GLU A 77 -3.14 8.82 -1.68
C GLU A 77 -1.85 9.37 -1.06
N LEU A 78 -0.72 9.03 -1.68
CA LEU A 78 0.59 9.51 -1.26
C LEU A 78 1.04 10.66 -2.15
N THR A 79 1.72 11.64 -1.56
CA THR A 79 2.42 12.65 -2.35
C THR A 79 3.63 12.02 -3.04
N PRO A 80 4.13 12.62 -4.14
CA PRO A 80 5.35 12.12 -4.78
C PRO A 80 6.54 12.02 -3.83
N THR A 81 6.67 12.97 -2.91
CA THR A 81 7.74 12.96 -1.91
C THR A 81 7.60 11.77 -0.95
N GLN A 82 6.39 11.54 -0.45
CA GLN A 82 6.11 10.41 0.44
C GLN A 82 6.41 9.08 -0.27
N LEU A 83 5.90 8.93 -1.48
CA LEU A 83 6.10 7.72 -2.27
C LEU A 83 7.58 7.40 -2.45
N ARG A 84 8.36 8.39 -2.87
CA ARG A 84 9.79 8.23 -3.10
C ARG A 84 10.54 7.87 -1.82
N ASN A 85 10.26 8.57 -0.72
CA ASN A 85 10.93 8.31 0.56
C ASN A 85 10.63 6.92 1.10
N ILE A 86 9.38 6.47 0.96
CA ILE A 86 8.98 5.15 1.42
C ILE A 86 9.65 4.06 0.56
N GLU A 87 9.66 4.24 -0.77
CA GLU A 87 10.32 3.29 -1.66
C GLU A 87 11.81 3.17 -1.38
N GLU A 88 12.46 4.29 -1.14
CA GLU A 88 13.90 4.29 -0.80
C GLU A 88 14.16 3.54 0.51
N TYR A 89 13.29 3.73 1.49
CA TYR A 89 13.46 3.08 2.79
C TYR A 89 13.16 1.58 2.73
N LEU A 90 12.06 1.19 2.10
CA LEU A 90 11.61 -0.20 2.07
C LEU A 90 12.30 -1.04 1.00
N GLU A 91 12.85 -0.41 -0.03
CA GLU A 91 13.50 -1.07 -1.17
C GLU A 91 12.58 -2.06 -1.90
N VAL A 92 11.29 -1.79 -1.90
CA VAL A 92 10.28 -2.51 -2.71
C VAL A 92 9.36 -1.50 -3.37
N SER A 93 8.60 -1.94 -4.34
CA SER A 93 7.59 -1.09 -4.98
C SER A 93 6.54 -0.65 -3.99
N VAL A 94 6.11 0.61 -4.10
CA VAL A 94 5.07 1.19 -3.27
C VAL A 94 4.04 1.82 -4.19
N ILE A 95 2.78 1.50 -3.96
CA ILE A 95 1.65 2.13 -4.66
C ILE A 95 0.62 2.57 -3.65
N ASP A 96 -0.31 3.41 -4.08
CA ASP A 96 -1.44 3.80 -3.27
C ASP A 96 -2.77 3.33 -3.87
N ARG A 97 -3.84 3.56 -3.14
CA ARG A 97 -5.18 3.13 -3.56
C ARG A 97 -5.59 3.73 -4.91
N SER A 98 -5.30 5.01 -5.13
CA SER A 98 -5.65 5.70 -6.37
C SER A 98 -4.96 5.06 -7.58
N TYR A 99 -3.69 4.74 -7.45
CA TYR A 99 -2.94 4.06 -8.50
C TYR A 99 -3.52 2.68 -8.80
N LEU A 100 -3.86 1.93 -7.75
CA LEU A 100 -4.43 0.59 -7.87
C LEU A 100 -5.77 0.63 -8.62
N ILE A 101 -6.64 1.56 -8.26
CA ILE A 101 -7.94 1.72 -8.92
C ILE A 101 -7.75 2.07 -10.40
N LEU A 102 -6.84 3.00 -10.69
CA LEU A 102 -6.54 3.38 -12.07
C LEU A 102 -6.06 2.18 -12.89
N LYS A 103 -5.18 1.37 -12.34
CA LYS A 103 -4.68 0.17 -13.02
C LYS A 103 -5.79 -0.85 -13.29
N ILE A 104 -6.68 -1.05 -12.35
CA ILE A 104 -7.82 -1.96 -12.53
C ILE A 104 -8.67 -1.48 -13.71
N PHE A 105 -8.98 -0.19 -13.78
CA PHE A 105 -9.77 0.37 -14.88
C PHE A 105 -9.05 0.24 -16.22
N GLU A 106 -7.75 0.54 -16.27
CA GLU A 106 -6.96 0.42 -17.50
C GLU A 106 -6.96 -1.01 -18.04
N LEU A 107 -6.74 -1.98 -17.18
CA LEU A 107 -6.71 -3.39 -17.56
C LEU A 107 -8.07 -3.87 -18.05
N ARG A 108 -9.15 -3.48 -17.41
CA ARG A 108 -10.52 -3.81 -17.83
C ARG A 108 -10.87 -3.17 -19.16
N ALA A 109 -10.49 -1.92 -19.37
CA ALA A 109 -10.75 -1.20 -20.61
C ALA A 109 -10.05 -1.84 -21.80
N GLN A 110 -8.95 -2.54 -21.59
CA GLN A 110 -8.18 -3.21 -22.63
C GLN A 110 -8.60 -4.67 -22.83
N ASN A 111 -9.61 -5.16 -22.12
CA ASN A 111 -10.03 -6.57 -22.13
C ASN A 111 -8.88 -7.54 -21.86
N LYS A 112 -7.92 -7.11 -21.05
CA LYS A 112 -6.78 -7.94 -20.68
C LYS A 112 -7.03 -8.57 -19.32
N GLU A 113 -6.38 -9.69 -19.08
CA GLU A 113 -6.34 -10.29 -17.77
C GLU A 113 -5.81 -9.25 -16.76
N ALA A 114 -6.51 -9.10 -15.63
CA ALA A 114 -6.16 -8.09 -14.64
C ALA A 114 -4.93 -8.55 -13.86
N LYS A 115 -3.76 -8.21 -14.37
CA LYS A 115 -2.48 -8.41 -13.71
C LYS A 115 -1.74 -7.10 -13.59
N LEU A 116 -1.20 -6.84 -12.43
CA LEU A 116 -0.32 -5.70 -12.25
C LEU A 116 1.10 -6.10 -12.64
N GLU A 117 1.65 -5.39 -13.60
CA GLU A 117 3.08 -5.48 -13.91
C GLU A 117 3.79 -4.32 -13.25
N ILE A 118 4.76 -4.64 -12.42
CA ILE A 118 5.54 -3.63 -11.73
C ILE A 118 6.87 -3.48 -12.42
N LYS A 119 7.13 -2.25 -12.87
CA LYS A 119 8.47 -1.85 -13.27
C LYS A 119 9.07 -1.09 -12.10
N LEU A 120 10.08 -1.68 -11.49
CA LEU A 120 10.85 -0.97 -10.49
C LEU A 120 11.57 0.18 -11.18
N ALA A 121 11.28 1.40 -10.74
CA ALA A 121 12.02 2.57 -11.17
C ALA A 121 13.39 2.52 -10.50
N LYS A 122 14.39 2.33 -11.30
CA LYS A 122 15.77 2.40 -10.81
C LYS A 122 16.44 3.63 -11.35
#